data_1c36c4a4d1d3df1f9c531a2ed615c3b9
#
_entry.id   1c36c4a4d1d3df1f9c531a2ed615c3b9
#
_cell.length_a   1.000
_cell.length_b   1.000
_cell.length_c   1.000
_cell.angle_alpha   90.00
_cell.angle_beta   90.00
_cell.angle_gamma   90.00
#
_symmetry.space_group_name_H-M   'P 1'
#
loop_
_entity.id
_entity.type
_entity.pdbx_description
1 polymer ?
#
loop_
_entity_poly.entity_id
_entity_poly.type
_entity_poly.pdbx_seq_one_letter_code
_entity_poly.pdbx_strand_id
1 'polypeptide(L)'
;MNSHHHVMDPFNPQVPVQMFDQMKISIASPEKILSWSYGEIKKPETINYRTFKPERDGLFCARIFGPVKDYECLCGKYKRMKFKGVICEKCGVEVTLSRVRRERMGHIELAAPVAHIWFLKSLPSRIALLLDMTLKDIERILYFEQYVVLDPGLTAFGENELLTEEQFLDAQDQYGADSFTAKIGAEAIRDLLISLDLEKIAADLRVEIAESTTELKPKKLAKRLKIVEQFIVSGNKPEWMIMTVIPVIPPELRPLVPLDGGRFATSDLNDLYRRVINRNNRLKRLIELRAPDIIIRNEKRMLQEAVDALFDNGRRGREIGRASCRERV
;
A
#
# COMPACT_ATOMS: atom_id res chain seq x y z
N MET A 1 -22.45 -26.04 -24.89
CA MET A 1 -21.45 -27.10 -24.62
C MET A 1 -20.10 -26.53 -25.03
N ASN A 2 -19.39 -25.86 -24.13
CA ASN A 2 -18.06 -25.33 -24.40
C ASN A 2 -17.04 -26.35 -23.92
N SER A 3 -16.45 -27.06 -24.86
CA SER A 3 -15.32 -27.95 -24.61
C SER A 3 -14.07 -27.09 -24.36
N HIS A 4 -13.73 -26.86 -23.09
CA HIS A 4 -12.43 -26.31 -22.72
C HIS A 4 -11.33 -27.33 -23.06
N HIS A 5 -10.64 -27.11 -24.16
CA HIS A 5 -9.41 -27.82 -24.46
C HIS A 5 -8.35 -27.36 -23.44
N HIS A 6 -8.04 -28.21 -22.48
CA HIS A 6 -6.89 -28.01 -21.60
C HIS A 6 -5.60 -28.19 -22.41
N VAL A 7 -4.99 -27.08 -22.80
CA VAL A 7 -3.63 -27.12 -23.38
C VAL A 7 -2.64 -27.28 -22.22
N MET A 8 -1.89 -28.38 -22.24
CA MET A 8 -0.87 -28.67 -21.23
C MET A 8 0.42 -27.87 -21.55
N ASP A 9 1.07 -27.32 -20.52
CA ASP A 9 2.39 -26.71 -20.65
C ASP A 9 3.40 -27.81 -21.05
N PRO A 10 4.07 -27.73 -22.22
CA PRO A 10 5.00 -28.76 -22.66
C PRO A 10 6.20 -28.94 -21.74
N PHE A 11 6.52 -27.94 -20.88
CA PHE A 11 7.60 -28.01 -19.90
C PHE A 11 7.14 -28.41 -18.49
N ASN A 12 5.84 -28.42 -18.22
CA ASN A 12 5.28 -28.83 -16.94
C ASN A 12 3.86 -29.40 -17.11
N PRO A 13 3.73 -30.67 -17.54
CA PRO A 13 2.46 -31.30 -17.90
C PRO A 13 1.47 -31.42 -16.74
N GLN A 14 1.85 -31.09 -15.50
CA GLN A 14 0.98 -31.15 -14.34
C GLN A 14 0.25 -29.84 -14.02
N VAL A 15 0.56 -28.75 -14.72
CA VAL A 15 -0.09 -27.46 -14.54
C VAL A 15 -0.85 -27.12 -15.81
N PRO A 16 -2.20 -27.11 -15.80
CA PRO A 16 -2.96 -26.67 -16.95
C PRO A 16 -2.65 -25.20 -17.22
N VAL A 17 -2.30 -24.91 -18.48
CA VAL A 17 -2.17 -23.51 -18.93
C VAL A 17 -3.56 -22.89 -18.89
N GLN A 18 -3.75 -21.89 -18.03
CA GLN A 18 -4.98 -21.12 -18.02
C GLN A 18 -4.99 -20.23 -19.26
N MET A 19 -5.80 -20.62 -20.25
CA MET A 19 -6.08 -19.76 -21.40
C MET A 19 -7.06 -18.66 -20.95
N PHE A 20 -6.74 -17.41 -21.26
CA PHE A 20 -7.60 -16.26 -20.99
C PHE A 20 -7.59 -15.35 -22.21
N ASP A 21 -8.77 -14.81 -22.55
CA ASP A 21 -8.97 -13.91 -23.68
C ASP A 21 -8.78 -12.44 -23.28
N GLN A 22 -8.93 -12.12 -22.00
CA GLN A 22 -8.88 -10.76 -21.49
C GLN A 22 -8.14 -10.65 -20.17
N MET A 23 -7.44 -9.54 -19.99
CA MET A 23 -6.76 -9.17 -18.73
C MET A 23 -7.38 -7.88 -18.20
N LYS A 24 -7.88 -7.90 -16.96
CA LYS A 24 -8.41 -6.73 -16.26
C LYS A 24 -7.42 -6.27 -15.18
N ILE A 25 -6.99 -5.01 -15.27
CA ILE A 25 -6.19 -4.35 -14.23
C ILE A 25 -7.14 -3.52 -13.36
N SER A 26 -7.07 -3.71 -12.04
CA SER A 26 -7.90 -2.99 -11.07
C SER A 26 -7.09 -2.61 -9.82
N ILE A 27 -7.64 -1.71 -9.00
CA ILE A 27 -7.07 -1.39 -7.69
C ILE A 27 -7.37 -2.55 -6.74
N ALA A 28 -6.38 -3.01 -5.98
CA ALA A 28 -6.59 -4.05 -5.00
C ALA A 28 -7.14 -3.47 -3.70
N SER A 29 -8.22 -4.06 -3.19
CA SER A 29 -8.72 -3.75 -1.85
C SER A 29 -7.80 -4.32 -0.77
N PRO A 30 -7.83 -3.80 0.47
CA PRO A 30 -7.09 -4.38 1.59
C PRO A 30 -7.38 -5.87 1.79
N GLU A 31 -8.65 -6.28 1.68
CA GLU A 31 -9.08 -7.67 1.81
C GLU A 31 -8.49 -8.55 0.68
N LYS A 32 -8.40 -7.99 -0.53
CA LYS A 32 -7.79 -8.69 -1.66
C LYS A 32 -6.30 -8.93 -1.43
N ILE A 33 -5.58 -7.93 -0.92
CA ILE A 33 -4.16 -8.06 -0.56
C ILE A 33 -3.98 -9.11 0.54
N LEU A 34 -4.83 -9.10 1.58
CA LEU A 34 -4.81 -10.10 2.63
C LEU A 34 -5.09 -11.51 2.09
N SER A 35 -5.98 -11.65 1.10
CA SER A 35 -6.28 -12.95 0.48
C SER A 35 -5.10 -13.54 -0.31
N TRP A 36 -4.19 -12.73 -0.81
CA TRP A 36 -2.96 -13.18 -1.48
C TRP A 36 -1.85 -13.54 -0.51
N SER A 37 -1.93 -13.03 0.73
CA SER A 37 -0.86 -13.11 1.69
C SER A 37 -0.88 -14.40 2.50
N TYR A 38 0.30 -14.96 2.70
CA TYR A 38 0.53 -16.11 3.58
C TYR A 38 0.91 -15.72 5.02
N GLY A 39 1.03 -14.41 5.30
CA GLY A 39 1.27 -13.91 6.65
C GLY A 39 1.83 -12.49 6.72
N GLU A 40 1.73 -11.89 7.90
CA GLU A 40 2.23 -10.55 8.20
C GLU A 40 3.74 -10.56 8.48
N ILE A 41 4.44 -9.60 7.90
CA ILE A 41 5.87 -9.36 8.12
C ILE A 41 6.00 -8.27 9.19
N LYS A 42 6.53 -8.66 10.35
CA LYS A 42 6.67 -7.78 11.53
C LYS A 42 8.08 -7.24 11.70
N LYS A 43 9.07 -7.97 11.18
CA LYS A 43 10.47 -7.68 11.41
C LYS A 43 11.20 -7.23 10.14
N PRO A 44 12.08 -6.22 10.22
CA PRO A 44 12.86 -5.75 9.09
C PRO A 44 14.04 -6.67 8.71
N GLU A 45 14.38 -7.64 9.59
CA GLU A 45 15.48 -8.56 9.37
C GLU A 45 15.22 -9.49 8.19
N THR A 46 16.29 -9.82 7.46
CA THR A 46 16.26 -10.70 6.31
C THR A 46 16.70 -12.12 6.68
N ILE A 47 17.96 -12.27 7.04
CA ILE A 47 18.59 -13.52 7.44
C ILE A 47 19.39 -13.33 8.72
N ASN A 48 19.63 -14.40 9.43
CA ASN A 48 20.58 -14.44 10.52
C ASN A 48 21.98 -14.62 9.93
N TYR A 49 22.84 -13.62 10.08
CA TYR A 49 24.19 -13.63 9.49
C TYR A 49 25.14 -14.69 10.08
N ARG A 50 24.80 -15.27 11.23
CA ARG A 50 25.60 -16.36 11.83
C ARG A 50 25.21 -17.72 11.27
N THR A 51 23.91 -17.94 11.02
CA THR A 51 23.38 -19.25 10.59
C THR A 51 22.95 -19.28 9.13
N PHE A 52 22.93 -18.15 8.45
CA PHE A 52 22.42 -17.92 7.09
C PHE A 52 20.96 -18.39 6.87
N LYS A 53 20.23 -18.60 7.97
CA LYS A 53 18.80 -18.99 7.90
C LYS A 53 17.91 -17.76 7.90
N PRO A 54 16.76 -17.80 7.19
CA PRO A 54 15.77 -16.74 7.24
C PRO A 54 15.29 -16.48 8.66
N GLU A 55 15.21 -15.20 9.03
CA GLU A 55 14.65 -14.80 10.33
C GLU A 55 13.14 -15.00 10.35
N ARG A 56 12.61 -15.37 11.51
CA ARG A 56 11.19 -15.57 11.73
C ARG A 56 10.45 -14.23 11.67
N ASP A 57 9.33 -14.20 10.95
CA ASP A 57 8.47 -13.02 10.72
C ASP A 57 9.20 -11.85 10.03
N GLY A 58 10.37 -12.11 9.43
CA GLY A 58 11.16 -11.19 8.63
C GLY A 58 10.85 -11.28 7.13
N LEU A 59 11.56 -10.46 6.36
CA LEU A 59 11.37 -10.32 4.91
C LEU A 59 11.63 -11.60 4.09
N PHE A 60 12.34 -12.59 4.64
CA PHE A 60 12.63 -13.87 4.00
C PHE A 60 12.03 -15.07 4.78
N CYS A 61 11.14 -14.84 5.71
CA CYS A 61 10.58 -15.84 6.61
C CYS A 61 10.10 -17.11 5.89
N ALA A 62 10.63 -18.27 6.32
CA ALA A 62 10.25 -19.55 5.72
C ALA A 62 8.83 -19.99 6.07
N ARG A 63 8.27 -19.50 7.18
CA ARG A 63 6.88 -19.77 7.58
C ARG A 63 5.90 -19.09 6.62
N ILE A 64 6.19 -17.87 6.20
CA ILE A 64 5.32 -17.08 5.31
C ILE A 64 5.54 -17.48 3.86
N PHE A 65 6.78 -17.50 3.40
CA PHE A 65 7.11 -17.68 1.98
C PHE A 65 7.42 -19.12 1.57
N GLY A 66 7.56 -20.01 2.53
CA GLY A 66 7.87 -21.42 2.25
C GLY A 66 9.33 -21.79 2.53
N PRO A 67 9.66 -23.10 2.39
CA PRO A 67 10.96 -23.65 2.71
C PRO A 67 12.06 -23.17 1.77
N VAL A 68 13.30 -23.15 2.25
CA VAL A 68 14.50 -22.76 1.46
C VAL A 68 14.99 -23.93 0.60
N LYS A 69 14.80 -25.17 1.08
CA LYS A 69 15.15 -26.40 0.37
C LYS A 69 13.92 -27.25 0.11
N ASP A 70 13.91 -27.94 -1.00
CA ASP A 70 12.81 -28.81 -1.40
C ASP A 70 12.54 -29.88 -0.32
N TYR A 71 11.27 -29.96 0.09
CA TYR A 71 10.78 -30.95 1.05
C TYR A 71 11.55 -31.00 2.38
N GLU A 72 12.11 -29.87 2.80
CA GLU A 72 12.82 -29.77 4.08
C GLU A 72 12.31 -28.56 4.89
N CYS A 73 11.90 -28.79 6.14
CA CYS A 73 11.55 -27.69 7.03
C CYS A 73 12.82 -26.95 7.54
N LEU A 74 12.67 -25.73 8.03
CA LEU A 74 13.80 -24.87 8.42
C LEU A 74 14.65 -25.47 9.57
N CYS A 75 14.03 -26.19 10.51
CA CYS A 75 14.72 -26.84 11.63
C CYS A 75 15.31 -28.22 11.30
N GLY A 76 14.99 -28.80 10.13
CA GLY A 76 15.48 -30.09 9.70
C GLY A 76 14.77 -31.30 10.31
N LYS A 77 13.69 -31.11 11.12
CA LYS A 77 12.91 -32.23 11.71
C LYS A 77 12.26 -33.10 10.61
N TYR A 78 11.65 -32.47 9.65
CA TYR A 78 11.02 -33.13 8.51
C TYR A 78 11.86 -32.91 7.27
N LYS A 79 12.27 -34.00 6.64
CA LYS A 79 13.04 -34.05 5.39
C LYS A 79 12.43 -35.13 4.49
N ARG A 80 12.53 -34.94 3.20
CA ARG A 80 12.08 -35.82 2.13
C ARG A 80 10.58 -35.66 1.80
N MET A 81 10.26 -36.11 0.59
CA MET A 81 8.96 -35.98 -0.06
C MET A 81 7.80 -36.67 0.70
N LYS A 82 8.09 -37.72 1.50
CA LYS A 82 7.07 -38.40 2.30
C LYS A 82 6.32 -37.53 3.30
N PHE A 83 6.88 -36.38 3.66
CA PHE A 83 6.26 -35.42 4.57
C PHE A 83 5.66 -34.23 3.84
N LYS A 84 5.44 -34.29 2.51
CA LYS A 84 4.84 -33.22 1.71
C LYS A 84 3.52 -32.74 2.35
N GLY A 85 3.35 -31.42 2.51
CA GLY A 85 2.16 -30.78 3.07
C GLY A 85 2.11 -30.74 4.59
N VAL A 86 3.06 -31.36 5.30
CA VAL A 86 3.13 -31.30 6.77
C VAL A 86 3.66 -29.93 7.21
N ILE A 87 2.95 -29.29 8.13
CA ILE A 87 3.44 -28.07 8.80
C ILE A 87 4.26 -28.49 10.02
N CYS A 88 5.52 -28.11 10.07
CA CYS A 88 6.41 -28.46 11.17
C CYS A 88 5.99 -27.78 12.48
N GLU A 89 5.70 -28.54 13.53
CA GLU A 89 5.29 -28.03 14.84
C GLU A 89 6.36 -27.14 15.48
N LYS A 90 7.67 -27.43 15.23
CA LYS A 90 8.79 -26.70 15.82
C LYS A 90 9.05 -25.36 15.14
N CYS A 91 9.08 -25.31 13.81
CA CYS A 91 9.45 -24.10 13.06
C CYS A 91 8.27 -23.47 12.28
N GLY A 92 7.11 -24.13 12.21
CA GLY A 92 5.92 -23.64 11.52
C GLY A 92 6.05 -23.61 9.99
N VAL A 93 7.09 -24.23 9.42
CA VAL A 93 7.32 -24.24 7.97
C VAL A 93 6.61 -25.42 7.35
N GLU A 94 5.87 -25.20 6.29
CA GLU A 94 5.25 -26.23 5.46
C GLU A 94 6.30 -26.95 4.64
N VAL A 95 6.24 -28.28 4.60
CA VAL A 95 7.15 -29.12 3.82
C VAL A 95 6.65 -29.22 2.38
N THR A 96 7.18 -28.39 1.50
CA THR A 96 6.80 -28.32 0.08
C THR A 96 8.04 -27.98 -0.78
N LEU A 97 7.82 -27.77 -2.07
CA LEU A 97 8.87 -27.32 -2.97
C LEU A 97 9.33 -25.89 -2.63
N SER A 98 10.61 -25.62 -2.76
CA SER A 98 11.18 -24.29 -2.57
C SER A 98 10.67 -23.26 -3.60
N ARG A 99 10.21 -23.72 -4.77
CA ARG A 99 9.62 -22.90 -5.82
C ARG A 99 8.49 -21.99 -5.33
N VAL A 100 7.75 -22.39 -4.28
CA VAL A 100 6.67 -21.57 -3.70
C VAL A 100 7.17 -20.21 -3.18
N ARG A 101 8.47 -20.07 -2.88
CA ARG A 101 9.10 -18.81 -2.50
C ARG A 101 9.14 -17.77 -3.63
N ARG A 102 8.82 -18.18 -4.84
CA ARG A 102 8.67 -17.35 -6.03
C ARG A 102 7.23 -16.88 -6.22
N GLU A 103 6.27 -17.52 -5.58
CA GLU A 103 4.84 -17.35 -5.80
C GLU A 103 4.14 -16.74 -4.59
N ARG A 104 4.55 -17.12 -3.36
CA ARG A 104 3.88 -16.68 -2.13
C ARG A 104 4.19 -15.24 -1.79
N MET A 105 3.14 -14.47 -1.56
CA MET A 105 3.21 -13.09 -1.10
C MET A 105 3.02 -13.01 0.42
N GLY A 106 3.56 -11.95 1.02
CA GLY A 106 3.27 -11.53 2.38
C GLY A 106 2.60 -10.15 2.39
N HIS A 107 2.34 -9.62 3.57
CA HIS A 107 1.81 -8.27 3.74
C HIS A 107 2.43 -7.56 4.95
N ILE A 108 2.30 -6.24 4.96
CA ILE A 108 2.63 -5.38 6.10
C ILE A 108 1.36 -4.61 6.46
N GLU A 109 0.88 -4.74 7.70
CA GLU A 109 -0.20 -3.92 8.23
C GLU A 109 0.35 -2.58 8.71
N LEU A 110 -0.16 -1.51 8.14
CA LEU A 110 0.25 -0.15 8.48
C LEU A 110 -0.42 0.33 9.78
N ALA A 111 0.35 1.01 10.63
CA ALA A 111 -0.15 1.62 11.87
C ALA A 111 -1.04 2.85 11.61
N ALA A 112 -0.89 3.47 10.44
CA ALA A 112 -1.71 4.57 9.96
C ALA A 112 -1.91 4.44 8.45
N PRO A 113 -3.06 4.87 7.91
CA PRO A 113 -3.31 4.88 6.47
C PRO A 113 -2.28 5.76 5.73
N VAL A 114 -1.96 5.37 4.50
CA VAL A 114 -0.99 6.06 3.64
C VAL A 114 -1.56 6.21 2.25
N ALA A 115 -1.46 7.41 1.66
CA ALA A 115 -1.90 7.65 0.30
C ALA A 115 -0.96 7.01 -0.72
N HIS A 116 -1.53 6.36 -1.74
CA HIS A 116 -0.72 5.79 -2.82
C HIS A 116 -0.22 6.90 -3.74
N ILE A 117 1.09 7.01 -3.89
CA ILE A 117 1.76 8.10 -4.62
C ILE A 117 1.33 8.22 -6.08
N TRP A 118 1.00 7.12 -6.75
CA TRP A 118 0.55 7.15 -8.15
C TRP A 118 -0.80 7.85 -8.33
N PHE A 119 -1.71 7.73 -7.36
CA PHE A 119 -3.01 8.39 -7.42
C PHE A 119 -2.97 9.82 -6.86
N LEU A 120 -1.97 10.12 -6.05
CA LEU A 120 -1.72 11.45 -5.50
C LEU A 120 -0.97 12.34 -6.49
N LYS A 121 0.23 11.92 -6.92
CA LYS A 121 1.19 12.78 -7.65
C LYS A 121 1.20 12.59 -9.17
N SER A 122 0.40 11.70 -9.73
CA SER A 122 0.21 11.66 -11.18
C SER A 122 -0.52 12.91 -11.65
N LEU A 123 -0.19 13.41 -12.81
CA LEU A 123 -0.88 14.57 -13.41
C LEU A 123 -1.83 14.08 -14.52
N PRO A 124 -3.13 14.30 -14.36
CA PRO A 124 -3.84 14.93 -13.24
C PRO A 124 -3.99 13.97 -12.04
N SER A 125 -3.93 14.51 -10.81
CA SER A 125 -4.13 13.73 -9.58
C SER A 125 -5.56 13.19 -9.52
N ARG A 126 -5.70 11.87 -9.35
CA ARG A 126 -7.02 11.23 -9.29
C ARG A 126 -7.74 11.54 -7.98
N ILE A 127 -7.02 11.57 -6.87
CA ILE A 127 -7.56 11.96 -5.55
C ILE A 127 -8.06 13.40 -5.61
N ALA A 128 -7.25 14.31 -6.18
CA ALA A 128 -7.62 15.72 -6.30
C ALA A 128 -8.87 15.95 -7.15
N LEU A 129 -8.99 15.24 -8.27
CA LEU A 129 -10.16 15.37 -9.16
C LEU A 129 -11.44 14.79 -8.54
N LEU A 130 -11.35 13.70 -7.78
CA LEU A 130 -12.51 13.15 -7.08
C LEU A 130 -13.02 14.08 -6.00
N LEU A 131 -12.13 14.63 -5.16
CA LEU A 131 -12.47 15.52 -4.06
C LEU A 131 -12.73 16.97 -4.49
N ASP A 132 -12.50 17.33 -5.77
CA ASP A 132 -12.53 18.70 -6.30
C ASP A 132 -11.64 19.68 -5.54
N MET A 133 -10.50 19.19 -5.06
CA MET A 133 -9.51 19.96 -4.33
C MET A 133 -8.26 20.16 -5.18
N THR A 134 -7.45 21.17 -4.85
CA THR A 134 -6.15 21.32 -5.51
C THR A 134 -5.15 20.29 -4.96
N LEU A 135 -4.17 19.90 -5.78
CA LEU A 135 -3.13 18.98 -5.33
C LEU A 135 -2.35 19.55 -4.12
N LYS A 136 -2.14 20.87 -4.09
CA LYS A 136 -1.45 21.54 -2.96
C LYS A 136 -2.22 21.41 -1.66
N ASP A 137 -3.54 21.54 -1.70
CA ASP A 137 -4.39 21.40 -0.51
C ASP A 137 -4.36 19.99 0.04
N ILE A 138 -4.44 18.99 -0.84
CA ILE A 138 -4.30 17.59 -0.44
C ILE A 138 -2.91 17.29 0.13
N GLU A 139 -1.86 17.83 -0.46
CA GLU A 139 -0.50 17.69 0.08
C GLU A 139 -0.37 18.31 1.48
N ARG A 140 -0.95 19.49 1.72
CA ARG A 140 -0.97 20.12 3.05
C ARG A 140 -1.68 19.27 4.10
N ILE A 141 -2.80 18.65 3.73
CA ILE A 141 -3.50 17.72 4.61
C ILE A 141 -2.64 16.49 4.90
N LEU A 142 -2.10 15.85 3.84
CA LEU A 142 -1.32 14.61 3.96
C LEU A 142 -0.02 14.76 4.74
N TYR A 143 0.65 15.91 4.59
CA TYR A 143 1.91 16.18 5.29
C TYR A 143 1.71 16.90 6.64
N PHE A 144 0.46 16.90 7.15
CA PHE A 144 0.11 17.41 8.48
C PHE A 144 0.38 18.90 8.67
N GLU A 145 0.14 19.71 7.62
CA GLU A 145 0.27 21.17 7.67
C GLU A 145 -1.07 21.85 7.99
N GLN A 146 -2.20 21.28 7.49
CA GLN A 146 -3.55 21.85 7.66
C GLN A 146 -4.58 20.75 7.93
N TYR A 147 -5.59 21.10 8.70
CA TYR A 147 -6.78 20.29 8.93
C TYR A 147 -7.78 20.50 7.81
N VAL A 148 -8.60 19.50 7.52
CA VAL A 148 -9.75 19.60 6.64
C VAL A 148 -11.02 19.36 7.43
N VAL A 149 -12.01 20.21 7.22
CA VAL A 149 -13.35 20.08 7.81
C VAL A 149 -14.10 18.99 7.05
N LEU A 150 -14.46 17.92 7.76
CA LEU A 150 -15.24 16.80 7.21
C LEU A 150 -16.74 17.05 7.38
N ASP A 151 -17.13 17.55 8.55
CA ASP A 151 -18.48 17.92 8.90
C ASP A 151 -18.45 19.28 9.62
N PRO A 152 -19.00 20.33 8.99
CA PRO A 152 -19.03 21.66 9.59
C PRO A 152 -20.00 21.77 10.78
N GLY A 153 -20.95 20.83 10.95
CA GLY A 153 -21.93 20.88 12.01
C GLY A 153 -22.69 22.21 12.06
N LEU A 154 -22.69 22.88 13.23
CA LEU A 154 -23.36 24.18 13.46
C LEU A 154 -22.37 25.37 13.35
N THR A 155 -21.19 25.17 12.79
CA THR A 155 -20.18 26.23 12.64
C THR A 155 -20.32 26.98 11.32
N ALA A 156 -19.65 28.12 11.20
CA ALA A 156 -19.63 28.92 9.98
C ALA A 156 -18.67 28.38 8.89
N PHE A 157 -18.01 27.24 9.13
CA PHE A 157 -17.07 26.67 8.17
C PHE A 157 -17.79 25.99 7.00
N GLY A 158 -17.12 25.96 5.85
CA GLY A 158 -17.55 25.21 4.69
C GLY A 158 -17.08 23.74 4.74
N GLU A 159 -17.79 22.85 4.03
CA GLU A 159 -17.28 21.50 3.76
C GLU A 159 -15.97 21.57 2.99
N ASN A 160 -15.01 20.72 3.32
CA ASN A 160 -13.68 20.67 2.74
C ASN A 160 -12.82 21.92 2.96
N GLU A 161 -13.21 22.81 3.85
CA GLU A 161 -12.42 24.00 4.20
C GLU A 161 -11.14 23.58 4.94
N LEU A 162 -10.04 24.29 4.65
CA LEU A 162 -8.74 24.03 5.27
C LEU A 162 -8.50 24.98 6.42
N LEU A 163 -8.19 24.42 7.58
CA LEU A 163 -7.88 25.17 8.78
C LEU A 163 -6.40 25.00 9.15
N THR A 164 -5.77 26.09 9.55
CA THR A 164 -4.45 26.01 10.21
C THR A 164 -4.62 25.45 11.62
N GLU A 165 -3.52 25.06 12.27
CA GLU A 165 -3.58 24.54 13.64
C GLU A 165 -4.13 25.59 14.62
N GLU A 166 -3.76 26.88 14.44
CA GLU A 166 -4.30 27.99 15.24
C GLU A 166 -5.80 28.13 15.05
N GLN A 167 -6.26 28.20 13.79
CA GLN A 167 -7.70 28.30 13.49
C GLN A 167 -8.50 27.10 14.01
N PHE A 168 -7.92 25.90 13.99
CA PHE A 168 -8.57 24.71 14.52
C PHE A 168 -8.72 24.77 16.06
N LEU A 169 -7.67 25.24 16.77
CA LEU A 169 -7.74 25.42 18.23
C LEU A 169 -8.73 26.53 18.61
N ASP A 170 -8.66 27.69 17.95
CA ASP A 170 -9.60 28.78 18.17
C ASP A 170 -11.06 28.35 17.93
N ALA A 171 -11.28 27.54 16.89
CA ALA A 171 -12.59 26.99 16.59
C ALA A 171 -13.08 25.99 17.66
N GLN A 172 -12.20 25.17 18.22
CA GLN A 172 -12.53 24.29 19.34
C GLN A 172 -12.89 25.06 20.61
N ASP A 173 -12.16 26.13 20.88
CA ASP A 173 -12.43 27.00 22.04
C ASP A 173 -13.75 27.77 21.87
N GLN A 174 -14.08 28.22 20.65
CA GLN A 174 -15.27 29.01 20.35
C GLN A 174 -16.55 28.16 20.28
N TYR A 175 -16.51 27.03 19.57
CA TYR A 175 -17.69 26.21 19.25
C TYR A 175 -17.80 24.94 20.09
N GLY A 176 -16.71 24.54 20.76
CA GLY A 176 -16.60 23.25 21.44
C GLY A 176 -16.04 22.13 20.53
N ALA A 177 -15.34 21.18 21.13
CA ALA A 177 -14.64 20.12 20.42
C ALA A 177 -15.56 19.17 19.61
N ASP A 178 -16.83 19.02 20.06
CA ASP A 178 -17.80 18.09 19.45
C ASP A 178 -18.74 18.78 18.44
N SER A 179 -18.60 20.10 18.23
CA SER A 179 -19.52 20.87 17.37
C SER A 179 -19.26 20.69 15.88
N PHE A 180 -18.07 20.29 15.50
CA PHE A 180 -17.65 20.05 14.12
C PHE A 180 -16.58 18.95 14.07
N THR A 181 -16.42 18.34 12.91
CA THR A 181 -15.39 17.31 12.71
C THR A 181 -14.35 17.77 11.70
N ALA A 182 -13.14 17.99 12.17
CA ALA A 182 -11.99 18.25 11.29
C ALA A 182 -10.87 17.24 11.58
N LYS A 183 -10.22 16.75 10.54
CA LYS A 183 -9.15 15.77 10.63
C LYS A 183 -7.95 16.20 9.80
N ILE A 184 -6.82 15.53 10.02
CA ILE A 184 -5.55 15.78 9.33
C ILE A 184 -4.91 14.45 8.89
N GLY A 185 -4.11 14.51 7.83
CA GLY A 185 -3.38 13.34 7.32
C GLY A 185 -4.20 12.46 6.36
N ALA A 186 -3.66 11.28 6.05
CA ALA A 186 -4.29 10.35 5.11
C ALA A 186 -5.63 9.78 5.63
N GLU A 187 -5.84 9.77 6.95
CA GLU A 187 -7.09 9.37 7.58
C GLU A 187 -8.24 10.30 7.15
N ALA A 188 -7.99 11.62 7.16
CA ALA A 188 -8.97 12.60 6.71
C ALA A 188 -9.36 12.41 5.24
N ILE A 189 -8.38 12.23 4.37
CA ILE A 189 -8.63 12.00 2.94
C ILE A 189 -9.37 10.70 2.70
N ARG A 190 -9.06 9.65 3.46
CA ARG A 190 -9.78 8.38 3.39
C ARG A 190 -11.25 8.56 3.74
N ASP A 191 -11.55 9.27 4.82
CA ASP A 191 -12.92 9.51 5.25
C ASP A 191 -13.69 10.35 4.21
N LEU A 192 -13.07 11.38 3.62
CA LEU A 192 -13.64 12.13 2.50
C LEU A 192 -13.92 11.23 1.28
N LEU A 193 -13.04 10.30 0.95
CA LEU A 193 -13.24 9.39 -0.18
C LEU A 193 -14.33 8.36 0.10
N ILE A 194 -14.55 7.97 1.36
CA ILE A 194 -15.63 7.06 1.78
C ILE A 194 -16.99 7.77 1.70
N SER A 195 -17.05 9.06 2.05
CA SER A 195 -18.31 9.83 2.04
C SER A 195 -18.82 10.18 0.64
N LEU A 196 -17.99 9.99 -0.43
CA LEU A 196 -18.38 10.31 -1.79
C LEU A 196 -19.48 9.38 -2.33
N ASP A 197 -20.59 9.97 -2.75
CA ASP A 197 -21.58 9.30 -3.59
C ASP A 197 -21.26 9.54 -5.06
N LEU A 198 -20.62 8.55 -5.70
CA LEU A 198 -20.15 8.67 -7.09
C LEU A 198 -21.29 8.81 -8.09
N GLU A 199 -22.44 8.17 -7.86
CA GLU A 199 -23.58 8.21 -8.78
C GLU A 199 -24.21 9.60 -8.75
N LYS A 200 -24.41 10.18 -7.56
CA LYS A 200 -24.91 11.54 -7.40
C LYS A 200 -23.96 12.56 -8.04
N ILE A 201 -22.67 12.48 -7.74
CA ILE A 201 -21.63 13.35 -8.32
C ILE A 201 -21.64 13.27 -9.85
N ALA A 202 -21.80 12.07 -10.44
CA ALA A 202 -21.85 11.92 -11.88
C ALA A 202 -23.10 12.59 -12.48
N ALA A 203 -24.24 12.50 -11.81
CA ALA A 203 -25.49 13.15 -12.26
C ALA A 203 -25.34 14.67 -12.20
N ASP A 204 -24.88 15.22 -11.06
CA ASP A 204 -24.67 16.65 -10.86
C ASP A 204 -23.69 17.24 -11.89
N LEU A 205 -22.57 16.55 -12.13
CA LEU A 205 -21.58 16.99 -13.13
C LEU A 205 -22.15 17.01 -14.56
N ARG A 206 -23.02 16.07 -14.92
CA ARG A 206 -23.67 16.08 -16.25
C ARG A 206 -24.60 17.29 -16.42
N VAL A 207 -25.36 17.65 -15.37
CA VAL A 207 -26.21 18.83 -15.39
C VAL A 207 -25.36 20.11 -15.49
N GLU A 208 -24.31 20.20 -14.69
CA GLU A 208 -23.42 21.37 -14.68
C GLU A 208 -22.68 21.57 -16.02
N ILE A 209 -22.31 20.48 -16.68
CA ILE A 209 -21.72 20.55 -18.04
C ILE A 209 -22.73 21.06 -19.05
N ALA A 210 -24.00 20.64 -18.96
CA ALA A 210 -25.06 21.06 -19.87
C ALA A 210 -25.43 22.55 -19.71
N GLU A 211 -25.37 23.07 -18.47
CA GLU A 211 -25.70 24.45 -18.13
C GLU A 211 -24.53 25.43 -18.34
N SER A 212 -23.31 24.93 -18.50
CA SER A 212 -22.12 25.78 -18.55
C SER A 212 -21.99 26.50 -19.89
N THR A 213 -21.90 27.83 -19.85
CA THR A 213 -21.79 28.74 -21.01
C THR A 213 -20.37 29.04 -21.46
N THR A 214 -19.34 28.67 -20.67
CA THR A 214 -17.92 28.99 -20.92
C THR A 214 -17.15 27.78 -21.43
N GLU A 215 -16.22 27.93 -22.37
CA GLU A 215 -15.47 26.82 -22.97
C GLU A 215 -14.51 26.07 -22.02
N LEU A 216 -14.00 26.72 -20.99
CA LEU A 216 -12.97 26.16 -20.11
C LEU A 216 -13.56 25.31 -18.97
N LYS A 217 -14.71 25.72 -18.40
CA LYS A 217 -15.39 24.97 -17.33
C LYS A 217 -15.79 23.57 -17.75
N PRO A 218 -16.47 23.36 -18.90
CA PRO A 218 -16.88 22.02 -19.33
C PRO A 218 -15.70 21.08 -19.54
N LYS A 219 -14.55 21.58 -20.01
CA LYS A 219 -13.35 20.75 -20.19
C LYS A 219 -12.79 20.21 -18.84
N LYS A 220 -12.84 21.02 -17.77
CA LYS A 220 -12.43 20.59 -16.41
C LYS A 220 -13.43 19.58 -15.84
N LEU A 221 -14.72 19.89 -15.93
CA LEU A 221 -15.82 19.04 -15.45
C LEU A 221 -15.85 17.69 -16.18
N ALA A 222 -15.67 17.69 -17.51
CA ALA A 222 -15.62 16.46 -18.31
C ALA A 222 -14.44 15.54 -17.88
N LYS A 223 -13.29 16.10 -17.52
CA LYS A 223 -12.17 15.30 -16.98
C LYS A 223 -12.53 14.67 -15.64
N ARG A 224 -13.21 15.41 -14.77
CA ARG A 224 -13.69 14.90 -13.48
C ARG A 224 -14.73 13.83 -13.68
N LEU A 225 -15.75 14.10 -14.48
CA LEU A 225 -16.81 13.15 -14.82
C LEU A 225 -16.26 11.83 -15.36
N LYS A 226 -15.30 11.89 -16.29
CA LYS A 226 -14.66 10.69 -16.85
C LYS A 226 -14.04 9.80 -15.77
N ILE A 227 -13.41 10.37 -14.76
CA ILE A 227 -12.81 9.59 -13.66
C ILE A 227 -13.89 8.99 -12.78
N VAL A 228 -14.92 9.76 -12.42
CA VAL A 228 -16.05 9.28 -11.61
C VAL A 228 -16.74 8.10 -12.31
N GLU A 229 -17.05 8.23 -13.59
CA GLU A 229 -17.66 7.15 -14.38
C GLU A 229 -16.74 5.91 -14.47
N GLN A 230 -15.43 6.10 -14.60
CA GLN A 230 -14.49 4.98 -14.59
C GLN A 230 -14.48 4.23 -13.26
N PHE A 231 -14.63 4.91 -12.12
CA PHE A 231 -14.77 4.25 -10.83
C PHE A 231 -16.08 3.47 -10.74
N ILE A 232 -17.20 4.04 -11.18
CA ILE A 232 -18.51 3.37 -11.19
C ILE A 232 -18.46 2.11 -12.07
N VAL A 233 -18.00 2.22 -13.32
CA VAL A 233 -17.95 1.09 -14.26
C VAL A 233 -16.98 -0.01 -13.80
N SER A 234 -15.84 0.36 -13.23
CA SER A 234 -14.85 -0.62 -12.79
C SER A 234 -15.23 -1.33 -11.48
N GLY A 235 -16.12 -0.75 -10.67
CA GLY A 235 -16.47 -1.21 -9.34
C GLY A 235 -15.34 -1.01 -8.31
N ASN A 236 -14.33 -0.20 -8.62
CA ASN A 236 -13.29 0.16 -7.66
C ASN A 236 -13.82 1.22 -6.68
N LYS A 237 -13.50 1.07 -5.40
CA LYS A 237 -13.84 2.07 -4.41
C LYS A 237 -12.74 3.13 -4.30
N PRO A 238 -13.09 4.44 -4.23
CA PRO A 238 -12.10 5.52 -4.12
C PRO A 238 -11.18 5.40 -2.90
N GLU A 239 -11.69 4.90 -1.78
CA GLU A 239 -10.94 4.68 -0.54
C GLU A 239 -9.76 3.73 -0.68
N TRP A 240 -9.75 2.83 -1.69
CA TRP A 240 -8.65 1.92 -1.93
C TRP A 240 -7.37 2.61 -2.43
N MET A 241 -7.46 3.88 -2.81
CA MET A 241 -6.29 4.70 -3.11
C MET A 241 -5.51 5.10 -1.85
N ILE A 242 -6.12 4.93 -0.67
CA ILE A 242 -5.48 5.10 0.63
C ILE A 242 -5.23 3.71 1.21
N MET A 243 -3.97 3.34 1.31
CA MET A 243 -3.54 2.00 1.70
C MET A 243 -3.48 1.85 3.21
N THR A 244 -4.03 0.76 3.72
CA THR A 244 -3.86 0.30 5.11
C THR A 244 -3.00 -0.95 5.20
N VAL A 245 -2.85 -1.67 4.09
CA VAL A 245 -2.05 -2.90 3.98
C VAL A 245 -1.17 -2.79 2.74
N ILE A 246 0.10 -3.13 2.87
CA ILE A 246 1.05 -3.17 1.75
C ILE A 246 1.37 -4.62 1.40
N PRO A 247 1.24 -5.02 0.11
CA PRO A 247 1.68 -6.33 -0.33
C PRO A 247 3.21 -6.42 -0.37
N VAL A 248 3.75 -7.55 0.03
CA VAL A 248 5.18 -7.84 -0.07
C VAL A 248 5.40 -8.95 -1.09
N ILE A 249 6.16 -8.64 -2.12
CA ILE A 249 6.45 -9.57 -3.21
C ILE A 249 7.31 -10.75 -2.73
N PRO A 250 7.22 -11.90 -3.41
CA PRO A 250 7.97 -13.09 -3.05
C PRO A 250 9.49 -12.86 -2.94
N PRO A 251 10.19 -13.55 -2.02
CA PRO A 251 11.61 -13.34 -1.77
C PRO A 251 12.52 -13.58 -2.99
N GLU A 252 12.18 -14.54 -3.86
CA GLU A 252 12.99 -14.84 -5.04
C GLU A 252 12.91 -13.78 -6.14
N LEU A 253 11.89 -12.90 -6.10
CA LEU A 253 11.80 -11.74 -6.97
C LEU A 253 12.64 -10.54 -6.47
N ARG A 254 13.16 -10.61 -5.24
CA ARG A 254 14.05 -9.63 -4.60
C ARG A 254 15.21 -10.32 -3.88
N PRO A 255 16.04 -11.06 -4.61
CA PRO A 255 16.96 -12.01 -4.03
C PRO A 255 18.02 -11.37 -3.15
N LEU A 256 18.53 -12.18 -2.22
CA LEU A 256 19.71 -11.93 -1.41
C LEU A 256 20.76 -13.00 -1.79
N VAL A 257 21.79 -12.60 -2.51
CA VAL A 257 22.79 -13.50 -3.08
C VAL A 257 24.07 -13.42 -2.27
N PRO A 258 24.58 -14.54 -1.72
CA PRO A 258 25.89 -14.56 -1.07
C PRO A 258 27.00 -14.34 -2.11
N LEU A 259 27.98 -13.53 -1.75
CA LEU A 259 29.20 -13.29 -2.51
C LEU A 259 30.40 -13.86 -1.76
N ASP A 260 31.51 -14.00 -2.46
CA ASP A 260 32.76 -14.41 -1.86
C ASP A 260 33.20 -13.44 -0.75
N GLY A 261 33.78 -13.98 0.34
CA GLY A 261 34.19 -13.18 1.50
C GLY A 261 33.07 -12.83 2.49
N GLY A 262 31.94 -13.58 2.50
CA GLY A 262 30.87 -13.42 3.50
C GLY A 262 29.99 -12.19 3.30
N ARG A 263 30.09 -11.52 2.15
CA ARG A 263 29.24 -10.39 1.76
C ARG A 263 27.98 -10.87 1.04
N PHE A 264 26.93 -10.02 1.03
CA PHE A 264 25.69 -10.30 0.31
C PHE A 264 25.36 -9.17 -0.63
N ALA A 265 25.02 -9.52 -1.87
CA ALA A 265 24.33 -8.62 -2.78
C ALA A 265 22.83 -8.72 -2.55
N THR A 266 22.16 -7.60 -2.44
CA THR A 266 20.71 -7.55 -2.19
C THR A 266 20.02 -6.64 -3.18
N SER A 267 18.76 -6.96 -3.51
CA SER A 267 17.91 -6.05 -4.25
C SER A 267 17.59 -4.81 -3.39
N ASP A 268 17.56 -3.62 -4.01
CA ASP A 268 17.19 -2.37 -3.35
C ASP A 268 15.78 -2.40 -2.75
N LEU A 269 14.88 -3.22 -3.29
CA LEU A 269 13.55 -3.44 -2.73
C LEU A 269 13.58 -3.92 -1.28
N ASN A 270 14.56 -4.73 -0.92
CA ASN A 270 14.70 -5.19 0.46
C ASN A 270 15.00 -4.04 1.42
N ASP A 271 15.82 -3.07 1.02
CA ASP A 271 16.12 -1.88 1.83
C ASP A 271 14.90 -0.96 1.96
N LEU A 272 14.14 -0.77 0.87
CA LEU A 272 12.91 0.00 0.90
C LEU A 272 11.85 -0.64 1.81
N TYR A 273 11.62 -1.95 1.72
CA TYR A 273 10.74 -2.66 2.65
C TYR A 273 11.23 -2.56 4.10
N ARG A 274 12.52 -2.68 4.35
CA ARG A 274 13.09 -2.50 5.71
C ARG A 274 12.80 -1.11 6.28
N ARG A 275 12.91 -0.05 5.45
CA ARG A 275 12.58 1.32 5.88
C ARG A 275 11.11 1.44 6.25
N VAL A 276 10.21 0.90 5.44
CA VAL A 276 8.77 0.90 5.75
C VAL A 276 8.50 0.17 7.06
N ILE A 277 9.02 -1.04 7.25
CA ILE A 277 8.79 -1.84 8.46
C ILE A 277 9.34 -1.12 9.69
N ASN A 278 10.54 -0.56 9.62
CA ASN A 278 11.15 0.16 10.74
C ASN A 278 10.31 1.38 11.16
N ARG A 279 9.86 2.20 10.18
CA ARG A 279 8.99 3.35 10.46
C ARG A 279 7.65 2.92 11.02
N ASN A 280 7.05 1.89 10.44
CA ASN A 280 5.78 1.35 10.89
C ASN A 280 5.86 0.82 12.34
N ASN A 281 6.89 0.04 12.67
CA ASN A 281 7.10 -0.49 14.03
C ASN A 281 7.36 0.64 15.04
N ARG A 282 8.13 1.65 14.64
CA ARG A 282 8.37 2.82 15.48
C ARG A 282 7.07 3.58 15.73
N LEU A 283 6.25 3.79 14.70
CA LEU A 283 4.94 4.45 14.84
C LEU A 283 4.01 3.63 15.75
N LYS A 284 3.89 2.30 15.55
CA LYS A 284 3.11 1.42 16.43
C LYS A 284 3.51 1.61 17.90
N ARG A 285 4.81 1.60 18.18
CA ARG A 285 5.34 1.79 19.54
C ARG A 285 5.05 3.18 20.12
N LEU A 286 5.14 4.24 19.30
CA LEU A 286 4.82 5.60 19.76
C LEU A 286 3.34 5.76 20.10
N ILE A 287 2.45 5.15 19.32
CA ILE A 287 1.01 5.13 19.59
C ILE A 287 0.72 4.36 20.89
N GLU A 288 1.33 3.18 21.08
CA GLU A 288 1.19 2.38 22.31
C GLU A 288 1.66 3.14 23.57
N LEU A 289 2.75 3.89 23.42
CA LEU A 289 3.32 4.72 24.52
C LEU A 289 2.57 6.05 24.72
N ARG A 290 1.54 6.34 23.95
CA ARG A 290 0.81 7.62 23.96
C ARG A 290 1.76 8.82 23.89
N ALA A 291 2.70 8.78 22.95
CA ALA A 291 3.65 9.87 22.73
C ALA A 291 2.92 11.17 22.33
N PRO A 292 3.54 12.36 22.52
CA PRO A 292 2.95 13.62 22.10
C PRO A 292 2.59 13.62 20.61
N ASP A 293 1.46 14.24 20.27
CA ASP A 293 0.90 14.24 18.92
C ASP A 293 1.87 14.74 17.84
N ILE A 294 2.68 15.73 18.16
CA ILE A 294 3.72 16.26 17.26
C ILE A 294 4.67 15.16 16.80
N ILE A 295 5.09 14.27 17.71
CA ILE A 295 6.00 13.17 17.40
C ILE A 295 5.29 12.12 16.56
N ILE A 296 4.04 11.79 16.88
CA ILE A 296 3.21 10.83 16.15
C ILE A 296 2.98 11.33 14.73
N ARG A 297 2.59 12.61 14.54
CA ARG A 297 2.38 13.24 13.23
C ARG A 297 3.65 13.22 12.38
N ASN A 298 4.80 13.53 12.99
CA ASN A 298 6.06 13.49 12.28
C ASN A 298 6.43 12.07 11.83
N GLU A 299 6.20 11.05 12.66
CA GLU A 299 6.46 9.66 12.28
C GLU A 299 5.46 9.16 11.21
N LYS A 300 4.18 9.56 11.28
CA LYS A 300 3.18 9.30 10.21
C LYS A 300 3.64 9.90 8.88
N ARG A 301 4.16 11.14 8.88
CA ARG A 301 4.74 11.77 7.68
C ARG A 301 5.92 10.99 7.14
N MET A 302 6.84 10.56 8.01
CA MET A 302 8.00 9.76 7.61
C MET A 302 7.59 8.37 7.08
N LEU A 303 6.50 7.78 7.59
CA LEU A 303 5.94 6.54 7.06
C LEU A 303 5.38 6.76 5.65
N GLN A 304 4.62 7.84 5.42
CA GLN A 304 4.15 8.22 4.09
C GLN A 304 5.32 8.34 3.09
N GLU A 305 6.40 9.03 3.47
CA GLU A 305 7.60 9.18 2.63
C GLU A 305 8.30 7.85 2.35
N ALA A 306 8.36 6.94 3.33
CA ALA A 306 8.96 5.61 3.14
C ALA A 306 8.16 4.74 2.17
N VAL A 307 6.82 4.83 2.23
CA VAL A 307 5.93 4.11 1.30
C VAL A 307 5.98 4.75 -0.09
N ASP A 308 6.02 6.07 -0.18
CA ASP A 308 6.21 6.78 -1.47
C ASP A 308 7.49 6.31 -2.17
N ALA A 309 8.60 6.19 -1.43
CA ALA A 309 9.85 5.69 -1.96
C ALA A 309 9.78 4.22 -2.38
N LEU A 310 8.95 3.40 -1.73
CA LEU A 310 8.77 2.00 -2.12
C LEU A 310 8.10 1.87 -3.50
N PHE A 311 7.10 2.70 -3.79
CA PHE A 311 6.34 2.64 -5.04
C PHE A 311 6.92 3.49 -6.18
N ASP A 312 7.57 4.62 -5.85
CA ASP A 312 8.15 5.55 -6.85
C ASP A 312 9.38 6.28 -6.28
N ASN A 313 10.49 5.57 -6.20
CA ASN A 313 11.73 6.10 -5.62
C ASN A 313 12.39 7.22 -6.46
N GLY A 314 12.09 7.29 -7.74
CA GLY A 314 12.67 8.29 -8.65
C GLY A 314 12.20 9.73 -8.41
N ARG A 315 11.11 9.93 -7.67
CA ARG A 315 10.54 11.29 -7.45
C ARG A 315 11.25 12.11 -6.39
N ARG A 316 11.75 11.49 -5.33
CA ARG A 316 12.40 12.17 -4.19
C ARG A 316 13.73 11.56 -3.79
N GLY A 317 14.06 10.39 -4.30
CA GLY A 317 15.27 9.66 -3.97
C GLY A 317 16.34 9.81 -5.04
N ARG A 318 17.55 9.35 -4.69
CA ARG A 318 18.61 9.09 -5.67
C ARG A 318 18.09 7.99 -6.58
N GLU A 319 18.09 8.20 -7.90
CA GLU A 319 17.75 7.15 -8.85
C GLU A 319 18.60 5.90 -8.56
N ILE A 320 17.93 4.85 -8.11
CA ILE A 320 18.57 3.56 -7.87
C ILE A 320 18.53 2.84 -9.21
N GLY A 321 19.68 2.63 -9.85
CA GLY A 321 19.66 1.77 -10.98
C GLY A 321 20.70 1.96 -12.08
N ARG A 322 21.40 3.07 -12.20
CA ARG A 322 22.40 3.22 -13.28
C ARG A 322 23.86 3.23 -12.82
N ALA A 323 24.18 3.70 -11.63
CA ALA A 323 25.55 3.72 -11.11
C ALA A 323 25.73 3.06 -9.75
N SER A 324 24.70 2.97 -8.90
CA SER A 324 24.84 2.52 -7.52
C SER A 324 24.71 1.00 -7.31
N CYS A 325 24.17 0.25 -8.27
CA CYS A 325 24.23 -1.23 -8.21
C CYS A 325 25.65 -1.78 -8.25
N ARG A 326 26.60 -1.02 -8.78
CA ARG A 326 28.03 -1.40 -8.79
C ARG A 326 28.75 -1.09 -7.48
N GLU A 327 28.29 -0.13 -6.69
CA GLU A 327 28.96 0.31 -5.46
C GLU A 327 28.43 -0.35 -4.17
N ARG A 328 27.30 -1.05 -4.20
CA ARG A 328 26.73 -1.74 -3.02
C ARG A 328 27.00 -3.24 -2.98
N VAL A 329 28.01 -3.65 -3.63
CA VAL A 329 28.52 -5.03 -3.53
C VAL A 329 29.34 -5.23 -2.25
#